data_29d665cf222969a4309507637e738bad
#
_entry.id   29d665cf222969a4309507637e738bad
#
_cell.length_a   1.000
_cell.length_b   1.000
_cell.length_c   1.000
_cell.angle_alpha   90.00
_cell.angle_beta   90.00
_cell.angle_gamma   90.00
#
_symmetry.space_group_name_H-M   'P 1'
#
loop_
_entity.id
_entity.type
_entity.pdbx_description
1 polymer ?
#
loop_
_entity_poly.entity_id
_entity_poly.type
_entity_poly.pdbx_seq_one_letter_code
_entity_poly.pdbx_strand_id
1 'polypeptide(L)'
;VSHKTHRGTACVGALLACVTAFGGALASPAAASPAHRPATPPPVSDFKGVNWADPRDNYADDAVVPSGLSISDGYATTYAKSKAIIGGFSELGANTVRLPVNPTSVNGPFWKSYRGAIDAATAKGFKVILGYWEADNAKDGKIDDQASWDRMWARITSAYAGNPKVYFEPMNEPFGYTAQEWTDIAAKWVNTHRFIARDRILIGGYKYSEDVKPVCADPRLKGTRLALHNYGFWHTDWTSVDQWKADFKSRIGDCASRTILDEFGASMTTGLDYNGPVGTSNEIAYIQAATDTIRELGLGSVYWPGLRNGDTYSLTTLQGTGTNLSLTVNNQSGLDRLHYAWKQ
;
A
#
# COMPACT_ATOMS: atom_id res chain seq x y z
N VAL A 1 75.83 -27.53 17.58
CA VAL A 1 76.87 -26.92 18.40
C VAL A 1 76.15 -26.12 19.47
N SER A 2 76.17 -26.63 20.57
CA SER A 2 76.65 -26.41 21.95
C SER A 2 75.58 -25.91 22.92
N HIS A 3 75.17 -26.75 23.75
CA HIS A 3 75.14 -26.87 25.21
C HIS A 3 75.37 -25.59 26.05
N LYS A 4 74.53 -25.36 27.06
CA LYS A 4 74.91 -25.54 28.48
C LYS A 4 73.77 -25.32 29.45
N THR A 5 73.55 -26.28 30.21
CA THR A 5 73.09 -26.52 31.59
C THR A 5 73.59 -25.53 32.63
N HIS A 6 72.78 -25.25 33.67
CA HIS A 6 73.03 -25.51 35.12
C HIS A 6 71.90 -24.92 35.98
N ARG A 7 71.26 -25.84 36.81
CA ARG A 7 71.26 -25.94 38.26
C ARG A 7 70.89 -24.65 39.02
N GLY A 8 69.91 -24.53 39.81
CA GLY A 8 69.43 -25.39 40.89
C GLY A 8 69.66 -24.65 42.20
N THR A 9 68.62 -24.31 42.95
CA THR A 9 68.72 -24.24 44.43
C THR A 9 67.30 -24.18 45.02
N ALA A 10 67.02 -25.06 45.89
CA ALA A 10 65.84 -25.17 46.75
C ALA A 10 65.95 -24.18 47.89
N CYS A 11 64.87 -23.60 48.35
CA CYS A 11 64.72 -23.16 49.74
C CYS A 11 63.28 -23.36 50.20
N VAL A 12 63.25 -24.00 51.35
CA VAL A 12 62.13 -24.41 52.18
C VAL A 12 61.44 -23.20 52.83
N GLY A 13 60.14 -23.24 53.00
CA GLY A 13 59.60 -22.65 54.19
C GLY A 13 58.30 -21.90 54.10
N ALA A 14 57.40 -22.42 54.88
CA ALA A 14 56.26 -21.80 55.58
C ALA A 14 54.84 -21.97 54.96
N LEU A 15 54.16 -22.95 55.58
CA LEU A 15 52.68 -23.02 55.53
C LEU A 15 52.04 -21.78 56.20
N LEU A 16 51.23 -21.09 55.51
CA LEU A 16 50.24 -20.22 56.11
C LEU A 16 48.87 -20.62 55.61
N ALA A 17 48.03 -21.11 56.48
CA ALA A 17 46.68 -21.53 56.23
C ALA A 17 45.83 -20.22 56.06
N CYS A 18 45.36 -19.91 54.86
CA CYS A 18 44.31 -18.94 54.66
C CYS A 18 42.98 -19.63 54.50
N VAL A 19 42.08 -19.40 55.45
CA VAL A 19 40.68 -19.80 55.42
C VAL A 19 40.02 -18.88 54.42
N THR A 20 39.67 -19.37 53.22
CA THR A 20 38.86 -18.65 52.27
C THR A 20 37.38 -18.94 52.56
N ALA A 21 36.69 -17.93 53.07
CA ALA A 21 35.23 -17.92 53.14
C ALA A 21 34.65 -17.86 51.75
N PHE A 22 33.95 -18.91 51.32
CA PHE A 22 33.12 -18.93 50.12
C PHE A 22 31.89 -18.06 50.37
N GLY A 23 31.95 -16.77 49.95
CA GLY A 23 30.78 -15.94 49.78
C GLY A 23 30.05 -16.34 48.49
N GLY A 24 28.99 -17.15 48.63
CA GLY A 24 28.10 -17.45 47.49
C GLY A 24 27.37 -16.20 47.05
N ALA A 25 27.79 -15.60 45.95
CA ALA A 25 26.98 -14.57 45.27
C ALA A 25 25.77 -15.29 44.66
N LEU A 26 24.59 -15.09 45.22
CA LEU A 26 23.33 -15.47 44.60
C LEU A 26 23.18 -14.60 43.34
N ALA A 27 23.38 -15.17 42.15
CA ALA A 27 23.07 -14.54 40.90
C ALA A 27 21.53 -14.32 40.83
N SER A 28 21.09 -13.05 40.87
CA SER A 28 19.72 -12.70 40.62
C SER A 28 19.34 -13.22 39.23
N PRO A 29 18.17 -13.85 39.05
CA PRO A 29 17.71 -14.23 37.74
C PRO A 29 17.56 -12.98 36.89
N ALA A 30 18.23 -12.93 35.73
CA ALA A 30 18.03 -11.88 34.76
C ALA A 30 16.55 -11.82 34.42
N ALA A 31 15.91 -10.66 34.65
CA ALA A 31 14.54 -10.43 34.24
C ALA A 31 14.46 -10.66 32.75
N ALA A 32 13.68 -11.66 32.33
CA ALA A 32 13.39 -11.88 30.91
C ALA A 32 12.80 -10.61 30.35
N SER A 33 13.44 -10.06 29.30
CA SER A 33 12.88 -8.93 28.56
C SER A 33 11.45 -9.28 28.16
N PRO A 34 10.47 -8.39 28.34
CA PRO A 34 9.10 -8.67 27.97
C PRO A 34 9.08 -9.05 26.48
N ALA A 35 8.54 -10.23 26.18
CA ALA A 35 8.36 -10.70 24.82
C ALA A 35 7.60 -9.62 24.06
N HIS A 36 8.17 -9.11 22.96
CA HIS A 36 7.54 -8.13 22.11
C HIS A 36 6.25 -8.76 21.58
N ARG A 37 5.11 -8.36 22.18
CA ARG A 37 3.80 -8.78 21.68
C ARG A 37 3.67 -8.21 20.27
N PRO A 38 3.39 -9.01 19.23
CA PRO A 38 3.18 -8.47 17.90
C PRO A 38 2.15 -7.35 17.97
N ALA A 39 2.48 -6.18 17.44
CA ALA A 39 1.54 -5.07 17.37
C ALA A 39 0.28 -5.53 16.65
N THR A 40 -0.89 -5.23 17.20
CA THR A 40 -2.16 -5.53 16.52
C THR A 40 -2.16 -4.78 15.17
N PRO A 41 -2.47 -5.47 14.05
CA PRO A 41 -2.55 -4.80 12.75
C PRO A 41 -3.51 -3.60 12.79
N PRO A 42 -3.18 -2.49 12.12
CA PRO A 42 -4.09 -1.35 12.07
C PRO A 42 -5.42 -1.76 11.43
N PRO A 43 -6.58 -1.27 11.91
CA PRO A 43 -7.85 -1.52 11.27
C PRO A 43 -7.86 -0.97 9.83
N VAL A 44 -8.71 -1.52 8.96
CA VAL A 44 -8.79 -1.04 7.57
C VAL A 44 -9.20 0.43 7.49
N SER A 45 -10.02 0.92 8.42
CA SER A 45 -10.43 2.32 8.51
C SER A 45 -9.28 3.33 8.71
N ASP A 46 -8.08 2.86 9.05
CA ASP A 46 -6.89 3.69 9.12
C ASP A 46 -6.27 3.98 7.74
N PHE A 47 -6.78 3.35 6.68
CA PHE A 47 -6.38 3.66 5.32
C PHE A 47 -7.23 4.81 4.78
N LYS A 48 -6.65 6.00 4.77
CA LYS A 48 -7.23 7.25 4.27
C LYS A 48 -6.32 7.72 3.16
N GLY A 49 -6.65 7.41 1.92
CA GLY A 49 -5.66 7.49 0.87
C GLY A 49 -6.13 8.05 -0.45
N VAL A 50 -5.14 8.19 -1.31
CA VAL A 50 -5.31 8.59 -2.71
C VAL A 50 -4.40 7.74 -3.59
N ASN A 51 -4.85 7.47 -4.82
CA ASN A 51 -4.01 6.91 -5.87
C ASN A 51 -3.14 8.02 -6.50
N TRP A 52 -1.88 7.72 -6.74
CA TRP A 52 -0.99 8.60 -7.49
C TRP A 52 -0.59 7.91 -8.78
N ALA A 53 -1.20 8.36 -9.89
CA ALA A 53 -1.25 7.61 -11.12
C ALA A 53 -0.35 8.19 -12.23
N ASP A 54 0.04 7.30 -13.15
CA ASP A 54 0.60 7.66 -14.46
C ASP A 54 -0.48 8.34 -15.31
N PRO A 55 -0.16 9.38 -16.10
CA PRO A 55 -1.11 10.00 -17.00
C PRO A 55 -1.83 9.05 -17.97
N ARG A 56 -1.25 7.87 -18.24
CA ARG A 56 -1.79 6.82 -19.11
C ARG A 56 -2.68 5.81 -18.40
N ASP A 57 -3.28 6.19 -17.26
CA ASP A 57 -4.15 5.31 -16.47
C ASP A 57 -3.43 4.09 -15.89
N ASN A 58 -2.14 4.25 -15.64
CA ASN A 58 -1.22 3.21 -15.17
C ASN A 58 -0.97 2.04 -16.16
N TYR A 59 -1.74 1.94 -17.25
CA TYR A 59 -1.49 0.96 -18.31
C TYR A 59 -0.41 1.50 -19.25
N ALA A 60 0.74 0.85 -19.26
CA ALA A 60 1.89 1.29 -20.03
C ALA A 60 2.73 0.11 -20.51
N ASP A 61 3.07 0.10 -21.80
CA ASP A 61 3.98 -0.90 -22.41
C ASP A 61 5.42 -0.71 -21.97
N ASP A 62 5.77 0.50 -21.54
CA ASP A 62 7.05 0.86 -20.92
C ASP A 62 6.90 1.04 -19.40
N ALA A 63 7.83 1.76 -18.76
CA ALA A 63 7.77 2.01 -17.33
C ALA A 63 6.59 2.91 -16.96
N VAL A 64 5.79 2.52 -15.97
CA VAL A 64 4.81 3.42 -15.36
C VAL A 64 5.52 4.50 -14.56
N VAL A 65 5.09 5.77 -14.76
CA VAL A 65 5.70 6.95 -14.14
C VAL A 65 4.60 7.83 -13.55
N PRO A 66 4.41 7.85 -12.23
CA PRO A 66 3.41 8.69 -11.59
C PRO A 66 3.52 10.17 -11.99
N SER A 67 2.38 10.84 -12.12
CA SER A 67 2.27 12.23 -12.55
C SER A 67 3.19 13.17 -11.76
N GLY A 68 3.94 14.02 -12.48
CA GLY A 68 4.92 14.93 -11.90
C GLY A 68 6.36 14.37 -11.80
N LEU A 69 6.53 13.05 -11.93
CA LEU A 69 7.83 12.40 -12.04
C LEU A 69 8.24 12.27 -13.52
N SER A 70 9.51 11.90 -13.74
CA SER A 70 10.04 11.62 -15.08
C SER A 70 10.91 10.37 -15.04
N ILE A 71 10.89 9.60 -16.14
CA ILE A 71 11.78 8.46 -16.35
C ILE A 71 13.27 8.87 -16.30
N SER A 72 13.57 10.13 -16.62
CA SER A 72 14.91 10.70 -16.59
C SER A 72 15.35 11.22 -15.21
N ASP A 73 14.44 11.27 -14.23
CA ASP A 73 14.78 11.70 -12.88
C ASP A 73 15.72 10.69 -12.22
N GLY A 74 16.78 11.19 -11.57
CA GLY A 74 17.57 10.37 -10.65
C GLY A 74 16.85 10.21 -9.30
N TYR A 75 17.33 9.27 -8.46
CA TYR A 75 16.73 9.00 -7.14
C TYR A 75 16.51 10.27 -6.30
N ALA A 76 17.50 11.15 -6.18
CA ALA A 76 17.39 12.37 -5.37
C ALA A 76 16.31 13.32 -5.89
N THR A 77 16.19 13.48 -7.21
CA THR A 77 15.17 14.31 -7.84
C THR A 77 13.78 13.69 -7.64
N THR A 78 13.64 12.38 -7.88
CA THR A 78 12.37 11.66 -7.63
C THR A 78 11.97 11.78 -6.17
N TYR A 79 12.90 11.58 -5.22
CA TYR A 79 12.61 11.73 -3.79
C TYR A 79 12.15 13.14 -3.44
N ALA A 80 12.80 14.18 -3.95
CA ALA A 80 12.46 15.59 -3.66
C ALA A 80 11.07 15.96 -4.24
N LYS A 81 10.80 15.60 -5.49
CA LYS A 81 9.48 15.78 -6.11
C LYS A 81 8.39 15.05 -5.34
N SER A 82 8.64 13.79 -5.00
CA SER A 82 7.70 12.95 -4.25
C SER A 82 7.44 13.49 -2.85
N LYS A 83 8.47 14.01 -2.17
CA LYS A 83 8.31 14.65 -0.86
C LYS A 83 7.34 15.83 -0.93
N ALA A 84 7.39 16.63 -1.98
CA ALA A 84 6.48 17.76 -2.18
C ALA A 84 5.04 17.26 -2.47
N ILE A 85 4.87 16.31 -3.39
CA ILE A 85 3.55 15.76 -3.75
C ILE A 85 2.90 15.03 -2.58
N ILE A 86 3.64 14.17 -1.87
CA ILE A 86 3.16 13.49 -0.64
C ILE A 86 2.86 14.50 0.47
N GLY A 87 3.61 15.61 0.54
CA GLY A 87 3.30 16.74 1.41
C GLY A 87 1.90 17.28 1.12
N GLY A 88 1.61 17.56 -0.15
CA GLY A 88 0.28 17.99 -0.58
C GLY A 88 -0.82 16.97 -0.24
N PHE A 89 -0.61 15.67 -0.48
CA PHE A 89 -1.57 14.64 -0.05
C PHE A 89 -1.78 14.61 1.47
N SER A 90 -0.72 14.86 2.24
CA SER A 90 -0.83 14.98 3.71
C SER A 90 -1.68 16.17 4.13
N GLU A 91 -1.59 17.30 3.42
CA GLU A 91 -2.42 18.49 3.65
C GLU A 91 -3.90 18.24 3.35
N LEU A 92 -4.20 17.31 2.44
CA LEU A 92 -5.57 16.82 2.19
C LEU A 92 -6.09 15.86 3.28
N GLY A 93 -5.31 15.57 4.32
CA GLY A 93 -5.69 14.61 5.35
C GLY A 93 -5.41 13.15 5.02
N ALA A 94 -4.79 12.86 3.88
CA ALA A 94 -4.41 11.48 3.53
C ALA A 94 -3.20 10.99 4.35
N ASN A 95 -3.15 9.69 4.57
CA ASN A 95 -2.06 8.97 5.22
C ASN A 95 -1.61 7.72 4.43
N THR A 96 -2.21 7.51 3.27
CA THR A 96 -1.98 6.34 2.41
C THR A 96 -1.88 6.80 0.97
N VAL A 97 -0.93 6.25 0.23
CA VAL A 97 -0.82 6.41 -1.22
C VAL A 97 -0.75 5.06 -1.89
N ARG A 98 -1.52 4.86 -2.97
CA ARG A 98 -1.40 3.69 -3.85
C ARG A 98 -0.61 4.09 -5.09
N LEU A 99 0.43 3.32 -5.38
CA LEU A 99 1.40 3.55 -6.45
C LEU A 99 1.41 2.37 -7.43
N PRO A 100 1.34 2.64 -8.75
CA PRO A 100 1.41 1.59 -9.75
C PRO A 100 2.82 1.07 -9.92
N VAL A 101 2.97 -0.22 -10.13
CA VAL A 101 4.22 -0.83 -10.57
C VAL A 101 3.96 -1.79 -11.74
N ASN A 102 4.94 -1.89 -12.64
CA ASN A 102 4.95 -2.91 -13.68
C ASN A 102 6.36 -3.51 -13.83
N PRO A 103 6.52 -4.64 -14.55
CA PRO A 103 7.82 -5.24 -14.74
C PRO A 103 8.86 -4.31 -15.34
N THR A 104 8.47 -3.44 -16.26
CA THR A 104 9.40 -2.49 -16.89
C THR A 104 9.92 -1.44 -15.90
N SER A 105 9.07 -0.91 -15.02
CA SER A 105 9.48 0.03 -13.97
C SER A 105 10.44 -0.59 -12.97
N VAL A 106 10.17 -1.85 -12.58
CA VAL A 106 10.86 -2.48 -11.46
C VAL A 106 12.08 -3.28 -11.91
N ASN A 107 11.96 -4.07 -12.98
CA ASN A 107 13.07 -4.90 -13.47
C ASN A 107 14.12 -4.08 -14.25
N GLY A 108 13.72 -2.88 -14.73
CA GLY A 108 14.57 -1.96 -15.47
C GLY A 108 15.41 -1.02 -14.59
N PRO A 109 16.16 -0.11 -15.23
CA PRO A 109 17.01 0.86 -14.54
C PRO A 109 16.23 1.91 -13.76
N PHE A 110 14.99 2.20 -14.13
CA PHE A 110 14.14 3.20 -13.48
C PHE A 110 13.81 2.85 -12.03
N TRP A 111 13.85 1.58 -11.64
CA TRP A 111 13.58 1.15 -10.27
C TRP A 111 14.39 1.91 -9.23
N LYS A 112 15.67 2.17 -9.53
CA LYS A 112 16.54 2.93 -8.63
C LYS A 112 15.95 4.31 -8.32
N SER A 113 15.40 4.97 -9.31
CA SER A 113 14.76 6.29 -9.17
C SER A 113 13.35 6.17 -8.58
N TYR A 114 12.55 5.21 -9.03
CA TYR A 114 11.19 4.98 -8.55
C TYR A 114 11.11 4.76 -7.04
N ARG A 115 12.12 4.08 -6.47
CA ARG A 115 12.23 3.92 -5.01
C ARG A 115 12.20 5.25 -4.25
N GLY A 116 12.66 6.34 -4.85
CA GLY A 116 12.57 7.67 -4.26
C GLY A 116 11.14 8.09 -3.90
N ALA A 117 10.13 7.65 -4.69
CA ALA A 117 8.73 7.92 -4.40
C ALA A 117 8.25 7.13 -3.17
N ILE A 118 8.56 5.85 -3.11
CA ILE A 118 8.20 4.96 -2.00
C ILE A 118 8.88 5.43 -0.70
N ASP A 119 10.17 5.75 -0.78
CA ASP A 119 10.98 6.16 0.36
C ASP A 119 10.52 7.53 0.90
N ALA A 120 10.17 8.48 0.02
CA ALA A 120 9.63 9.78 0.44
C ALA A 120 8.27 9.63 1.14
N ALA A 121 7.38 8.78 0.62
CA ALA A 121 6.08 8.53 1.23
C ALA A 121 6.21 7.86 2.61
N THR A 122 7.03 6.80 2.71
CA THR A 122 7.24 6.10 3.99
C THR A 122 7.97 6.96 5.02
N ALA A 123 8.90 7.83 4.60
CA ALA A 123 9.57 8.80 5.46
C ALA A 123 8.59 9.85 6.00
N LYS A 124 7.56 10.26 5.23
CA LYS A 124 6.48 11.13 5.70
C LYS A 124 5.53 10.41 6.67
N GLY A 125 5.59 9.09 6.74
CA GLY A 125 4.72 8.27 7.60
C GLY A 125 3.55 7.62 6.87
N PHE A 126 3.44 7.80 5.56
CA PHE A 126 2.39 7.20 4.75
C PHE A 126 2.49 5.68 4.70
N LYS A 127 1.33 5.03 4.61
CA LYS A 127 1.20 3.68 4.10
C LYS A 127 1.32 3.76 2.58
N VAL A 128 2.10 2.86 1.99
CA VAL A 128 2.29 2.80 0.53
C VAL A 128 1.80 1.45 0.04
N ILE A 129 0.77 1.45 -0.79
CA ILE A 129 0.26 0.26 -1.47
C ILE A 129 0.94 0.21 -2.84
N LEU A 130 1.66 -0.87 -3.14
CA LEU A 130 2.26 -1.11 -4.44
C LEU A 130 1.39 -2.12 -5.18
N GLY A 131 0.73 -1.69 -6.27
CA GLY A 131 -0.15 -2.51 -7.09
C GLY A 131 0.48 -2.78 -8.47
N TYR A 132 0.39 -4.02 -8.94
CA TYR A 132 0.80 -4.37 -10.30
C TYR A 132 -0.27 -4.01 -11.32
N TRP A 133 0.12 -3.28 -12.36
CA TRP A 133 -0.66 -3.03 -13.58
C TRP A 133 -0.05 -3.79 -14.76
N GLU A 134 -0.90 -4.40 -15.57
CA GLU A 134 -0.54 -4.99 -16.84
C GLU A 134 -0.16 -3.95 -17.90
N ALA A 135 0.45 -4.35 -19.00
CA ALA A 135 0.76 -3.49 -20.13
C ALA A 135 -0.50 -3.08 -20.91
N ASP A 136 -0.46 -1.92 -21.58
CA ASP A 136 -1.61 -1.42 -22.33
C ASP A 136 -1.94 -2.31 -23.54
N ASN A 137 -0.91 -2.83 -24.24
CA ASN A 137 -1.07 -3.71 -25.39
C ASN A 137 -1.58 -5.13 -25.04
N ALA A 138 -1.54 -5.50 -23.76
CA ALA A 138 -1.97 -6.80 -23.26
C ALA A 138 -3.14 -6.68 -22.25
N LYS A 139 -3.85 -5.56 -22.24
CA LYS A 139 -4.91 -5.21 -21.29
C LYS A 139 -6.10 -6.19 -21.36
N ASP A 140 -5.86 -7.39 -20.84
CA ASP A 140 -6.80 -8.51 -20.82
C ASP A 140 -7.17 -8.97 -19.38
N GLY A 141 -6.69 -8.27 -18.36
CA GLY A 141 -6.94 -8.59 -16.94
C GLY A 141 -6.15 -9.80 -16.46
N LYS A 142 -4.99 -10.07 -17.09
CA LYS A 142 -4.11 -11.19 -16.73
C LYS A 142 -2.68 -10.72 -16.50
N ILE A 143 -1.88 -11.59 -15.91
CA ILE A 143 -0.45 -11.39 -15.78
C ILE A 143 0.20 -11.60 -17.15
N ASP A 144 0.77 -10.54 -17.75
CA ASP A 144 1.34 -10.57 -19.11
C ASP A 144 2.44 -11.62 -19.28
N ASP A 145 3.42 -11.61 -18.38
CA ASP A 145 4.54 -12.56 -18.35
C ASP A 145 4.84 -12.98 -16.91
N GLN A 146 4.55 -14.22 -16.58
CA GLN A 146 4.71 -14.77 -15.23
C GLN A 146 6.14 -14.63 -14.71
N ALA A 147 7.16 -14.86 -15.54
CA ALA A 147 8.54 -14.81 -15.08
C ALA A 147 9.01 -13.38 -14.80
N SER A 148 8.57 -12.41 -15.58
CA SER A 148 8.84 -10.98 -15.35
C SER A 148 8.11 -10.46 -14.13
N TRP A 149 6.86 -10.86 -13.92
CA TRP A 149 6.05 -10.54 -12.75
C TRP A 149 6.65 -11.14 -11.47
N ASP A 150 7.10 -12.41 -11.50
CA ASP A 150 7.77 -13.05 -10.37
C ASP A 150 9.08 -12.31 -10.01
N ARG A 151 9.89 -11.92 -11.00
CA ARG A 151 11.12 -11.13 -10.77
C ARG A 151 10.82 -9.75 -10.19
N MET A 152 9.76 -9.09 -10.70
CA MET A 152 9.31 -7.80 -10.18
C MET A 152 8.96 -7.90 -8.69
N TRP A 153 8.12 -8.87 -8.31
CA TRP A 153 7.72 -9.04 -6.91
C TRP A 153 8.88 -9.47 -6.02
N ALA A 154 9.76 -10.34 -6.49
CA ALA A 154 10.98 -10.69 -5.76
C ALA A 154 11.84 -9.46 -5.46
N ARG A 155 11.97 -8.55 -6.42
CA ARG A 155 12.75 -7.32 -6.29
C ARG A 155 12.10 -6.31 -5.33
N ILE A 156 10.78 -6.12 -5.46
CA ILE A 156 10.00 -5.25 -4.56
C ILE A 156 10.05 -5.77 -3.12
N THR A 157 9.78 -7.06 -2.93
CA THR A 157 9.71 -7.64 -1.58
C THR A 157 11.08 -7.73 -0.92
N SER A 158 12.15 -7.98 -1.68
CA SER A 158 13.53 -7.87 -1.18
C SER A 158 13.85 -6.47 -0.64
N ALA A 159 13.33 -5.43 -1.28
CA ALA A 159 13.58 -4.05 -0.86
C ALA A 159 12.68 -3.62 0.32
N TYR A 160 11.43 -4.10 0.38
CA TYR A 160 10.41 -3.48 1.25
C TYR A 160 9.65 -4.45 2.16
N ALA A 161 9.92 -5.75 2.16
CA ALA A 161 9.26 -6.68 3.09
C ALA A 161 9.49 -6.29 4.56
N GLY A 162 10.66 -5.74 4.88
CA GLY A 162 11.00 -5.25 6.22
C GLY A 162 10.37 -3.90 6.60
N ASN A 163 9.80 -3.15 5.65
CA ASN A 163 9.19 -1.85 5.93
C ASN A 163 7.69 -2.02 6.26
N PRO A 164 7.24 -1.82 7.52
CA PRO A 164 5.86 -2.07 7.92
C PRO A 164 4.84 -1.12 7.29
N LYS A 165 5.28 -0.07 6.62
CA LYS A 165 4.43 0.90 5.93
C LYS A 165 4.18 0.56 4.46
N VAL A 166 4.85 -0.46 3.90
CA VAL A 166 4.66 -0.88 2.51
C VAL A 166 3.76 -2.09 2.43
N TYR A 167 2.73 -2.00 1.61
CA TYR A 167 1.69 -2.99 1.36
C TYR A 167 1.80 -3.46 -0.09
N PHE A 168 1.36 -4.68 -0.35
CA PHE A 168 1.57 -5.36 -1.62
C PHE A 168 0.24 -5.82 -2.19
N GLU A 169 -0.06 -5.39 -3.39
CA GLU A 169 -1.26 -5.75 -4.14
C GLU A 169 -0.82 -6.50 -5.41
N PRO A 170 -0.91 -7.83 -5.42
CA PRO A 170 -0.33 -8.66 -6.48
C PRO A 170 -0.80 -8.31 -7.89
N MET A 171 -2.03 -7.84 -8.05
CA MET A 171 -2.58 -7.43 -9.33
C MET A 171 -3.74 -6.46 -9.16
N ASN A 172 -3.72 -5.39 -9.95
CA ASN A 172 -4.87 -4.53 -10.23
C ASN A 172 -5.85 -5.27 -11.12
N GLU A 173 -7.14 -5.26 -10.78
CA GLU A 173 -8.26 -5.67 -11.63
C GLU A 173 -8.08 -6.97 -12.43
N PRO A 174 -8.09 -8.14 -11.79
CA PRO A 174 -7.84 -9.43 -12.45
C PRO A 174 -9.06 -9.95 -13.25
N PHE A 175 -9.64 -9.13 -14.15
CA PHE A 175 -10.92 -9.42 -14.82
C PHE A 175 -10.82 -10.53 -15.87
N GLY A 176 -9.62 -10.88 -16.32
CA GLY A 176 -9.40 -11.95 -17.30
C GLY A 176 -9.43 -13.36 -16.74
N TYR A 177 -9.51 -13.49 -15.41
CA TYR A 177 -9.59 -14.77 -14.71
C TYR A 177 -10.99 -15.07 -14.21
N THR A 178 -11.31 -16.36 -14.06
CA THR A 178 -12.46 -16.78 -13.24
C THR A 178 -12.16 -16.52 -11.76
N ALA A 179 -13.20 -16.50 -10.91
CA ALA A 179 -13.01 -16.31 -9.47
C ALA A 179 -12.07 -17.38 -8.86
N GLN A 180 -12.18 -18.64 -9.31
CA GLN A 180 -11.34 -19.73 -8.83
C GLN A 180 -9.88 -19.57 -9.27
N GLU A 181 -9.66 -19.27 -10.55
CA GLU A 181 -8.30 -19.06 -11.07
C GLU A 181 -7.60 -17.91 -10.36
N TRP A 182 -8.32 -16.78 -10.15
CA TRP A 182 -7.75 -15.65 -9.42
C TRP A 182 -7.44 -15.98 -7.96
N THR A 183 -8.33 -16.66 -7.25
CA THR A 183 -8.06 -17.06 -5.86
C THR A 183 -6.88 -18.03 -5.77
N ASP A 184 -6.68 -18.91 -6.75
CA ASP A 184 -5.55 -19.84 -6.82
C ASP A 184 -4.23 -19.09 -7.05
N ILE A 185 -4.21 -18.12 -7.98
CA ILE A 185 -3.05 -17.26 -8.25
C ILE A 185 -2.70 -16.44 -6.98
N ALA A 186 -3.69 -15.80 -6.37
CA ALA A 186 -3.51 -15.00 -5.16
C ALA A 186 -3.00 -15.86 -3.98
N ALA A 187 -3.57 -17.04 -3.79
CA ALA A 187 -3.14 -17.97 -2.73
C ALA A 187 -1.70 -18.48 -2.97
N LYS A 188 -1.33 -18.75 -4.22
CA LYS A 188 0.03 -19.12 -4.60
C LYS A 188 1.00 -17.98 -4.27
N TRP A 189 0.64 -16.73 -4.64
CA TRP A 189 1.46 -15.56 -4.34
C TRP A 189 1.66 -15.36 -2.84
N VAL A 190 0.60 -15.42 -2.04
CA VAL A 190 0.64 -15.32 -0.57
C VAL A 190 1.52 -16.41 0.03
N ASN A 191 1.41 -17.65 -0.45
CA ASN A 191 2.23 -18.76 0.02
C ASN A 191 3.72 -18.59 -0.33
N THR A 192 4.03 -18.08 -1.52
CA THR A 192 5.41 -17.78 -1.94
C THR A 192 6.02 -16.68 -1.09
N HIS A 193 5.22 -15.68 -0.68
CA HIS A 193 5.66 -14.53 0.10
C HIS A 193 5.26 -14.60 1.59
N ARG A 194 5.22 -15.81 2.18
CA ARG A 194 4.81 -16.03 3.60
C ARG A 194 5.67 -15.33 4.65
N PHE A 195 6.80 -14.73 4.25
CA PHE A 195 7.62 -13.86 5.09
C PHE A 195 7.05 -12.45 5.23
N ILE A 196 6.04 -12.08 4.43
CA ILE A 196 5.27 -10.84 4.56
C ILE A 196 4.08 -11.10 5.49
N ALA A 197 3.87 -10.20 6.45
CA ALA A 197 2.67 -10.24 7.30
C ALA A 197 1.41 -10.14 6.42
N ARG A 198 0.46 -11.05 6.63
CA ARG A 198 -0.74 -11.16 5.76
C ARG A 198 -1.57 -9.89 5.69
N ASP A 199 -1.64 -9.13 6.78
CA ASP A 199 -2.33 -7.84 6.86
C ASP A 199 -1.65 -6.72 6.04
N ARG A 200 -0.49 -7.00 5.46
CA ARG A 200 0.20 -6.12 4.50
C ARG A 200 0.02 -6.54 3.05
N ILE A 201 -0.81 -7.54 2.80
CA ILE A 201 -1.14 -8.02 1.45
C ILE A 201 -2.59 -7.65 1.17
N LEU A 202 -2.84 -6.96 0.05
CA LEU A 202 -4.16 -6.64 -0.46
C LEU A 202 -4.45 -7.57 -1.64
N ILE A 203 -5.59 -8.24 -1.61
CA ILE A 203 -6.02 -9.09 -2.73
C ILE A 203 -7.24 -8.45 -3.38
N GLY A 204 -7.10 -8.13 -4.66
CA GLY A 204 -8.19 -7.61 -5.48
C GLY A 204 -9.39 -8.56 -5.50
N GLY A 205 -10.57 -8.00 -5.51
CA GLY A 205 -11.80 -8.74 -5.72
C GLY A 205 -11.83 -9.41 -7.11
N TYR A 206 -12.85 -10.24 -7.34
CA TYR A 206 -13.09 -10.87 -8.63
C TYR A 206 -13.45 -9.84 -9.71
N LYS A 207 -13.16 -10.13 -10.98
CA LYS A 207 -13.30 -9.26 -12.16
C LYS A 207 -12.44 -7.97 -12.01
N TYR A 208 -13.05 -6.80 -12.20
CA TYR A 208 -12.42 -5.48 -12.03
C TYR A 208 -12.23 -5.11 -10.54
N SER A 209 -11.80 -6.06 -9.71
CA SER A 209 -11.79 -5.95 -8.24
C SER A 209 -13.15 -5.59 -7.64
N GLU A 210 -14.24 -5.86 -8.36
CA GLU A 210 -15.59 -5.38 -8.07
C GLU A 210 -16.35 -6.24 -7.03
N ASP A 211 -15.91 -7.47 -6.74
CA ASP A 211 -16.56 -8.39 -5.79
C ASP A 211 -15.51 -9.09 -4.93
N VAL A 212 -15.43 -8.72 -3.66
CA VAL A 212 -14.43 -9.28 -2.73
C VAL A 212 -14.85 -10.61 -2.11
N LYS A 213 -16.09 -11.03 -2.26
CA LYS A 213 -16.63 -12.22 -1.58
C LYS A 213 -15.89 -13.51 -1.94
N PRO A 214 -15.56 -13.81 -3.21
CA PRO A 214 -14.84 -15.05 -3.54
C PRO A 214 -13.47 -15.13 -2.85
N VAL A 215 -12.69 -14.04 -2.87
CA VAL A 215 -11.36 -14.01 -2.23
C VAL A 215 -11.46 -13.96 -0.71
N CYS A 216 -12.50 -13.36 -0.17
CA CYS A 216 -12.78 -13.33 1.27
C CYS A 216 -13.10 -14.72 1.83
N ALA A 217 -13.87 -15.50 1.08
CA ALA A 217 -14.31 -16.84 1.48
C ALA A 217 -13.17 -17.88 1.42
N ASP A 218 -12.11 -17.65 0.66
CA ASP A 218 -11.03 -18.61 0.51
C ASP A 218 -10.15 -18.66 1.79
N PRO A 219 -10.10 -19.82 2.49
CA PRO A 219 -9.36 -19.95 3.73
C PRO A 219 -7.84 -19.74 3.57
N ARG A 220 -7.30 -19.96 2.37
CA ARG A 220 -5.89 -19.73 2.04
C ARG A 220 -5.53 -18.25 2.10
N LEU A 221 -6.51 -17.35 1.89
CA LEU A 221 -6.37 -15.89 1.90
C LEU A 221 -6.79 -15.24 3.23
N LYS A 222 -7.10 -16.05 4.25
CA LYS A 222 -7.45 -15.54 5.58
C LYS A 222 -6.33 -14.65 6.15
N GLY A 223 -6.70 -13.48 6.66
CA GLY A 223 -5.79 -12.51 7.26
C GLY A 223 -5.18 -11.50 6.28
N THR A 224 -5.39 -11.65 4.97
CA THR A 224 -5.06 -10.59 4.01
C THR A 224 -6.13 -9.50 4.03
N ARG A 225 -5.82 -8.33 3.52
CA ARG A 225 -6.78 -7.29 3.19
C ARG A 225 -7.39 -7.56 1.83
N LEU A 226 -8.48 -6.88 1.53
CA LEU A 226 -9.22 -7.03 0.27
C LEU A 226 -9.30 -5.67 -0.41
N ALA A 227 -8.95 -5.63 -1.68
CA ALA A 227 -9.06 -4.45 -2.52
C ALA A 227 -10.40 -4.50 -3.27
N LEU A 228 -11.21 -3.44 -3.11
CA LEU A 228 -12.49 -3.28 -3.79
C LEU A 228 -12.41 -2.07 -4.70
N HIS A 229 -12.86 -2.23 -5.95
CA HIS A 229 -13.09 -1.14 -6.89
C HIS A 229 -14.58 -0.99 -7.16
N ASN A 230 -15.03 0.26 -7.36
CA ASN A 230 -16.39 0.56 -7.79
C ASN A 230 -16.41 1.93 -8.46
N TYR A 231 -17.22 2.06 -9.52
CA TYR A 231 -17.32 3.31 -10.27
C TYR A 231 -18.75 3.65 -10.69
N GLY A 232 -19.09 4.94 -10.64
CA GLY A 232 -20.40 5.45 -11.03
C GLY A 232 -20.76 5.18 -12.50
N PHE A 233 -19.76 5.12 -13.40
CA PHE A 233 -19.99 4.87 -14.82
C PHE A 233 -20.39 3.42 -15.15
N TRP A 234 -20.34 2.49 -14.19
CA TRP A 234 -20.86 1.14 -14.41
C TRP A 234 -22.39 1.12 -14.51
N HIS A 235 -23.07 2.10 -13.90
CA HIS A 235 -24.52 2.27 -13.90
C HIS A 235 -24.89 3.74 -14.03
N THR A 236 -24.71 4.33 -15.22
CA THR A 236 -24.88 5.76 -15.46
C THR A 236 -26.30 6.29 -15.24
N ASP A 237 -27.29 5.39 -15.26
CA ASP A 237 -28.71 5.65 -15.00
C ASP A 237 -29.09 5.67 -13.51
N TRP A 238 -28.18 5.29 -12.62
CA TRP A 238 -28.47 5.27 -11.18
C TRP A 238 -28.27 6.65 -10.56
N THR A 239 -29.35 7.17 -9.99
CA THR A 239 -29.37 8.48 -9.33
C THR A 239 -29.82 8.41 -7.87
N SER A 240 -29.85 7.22 -7.28
CA SER A 240 -30.23 6.99 -5.88
C SER A 240 -29.02 6.62 -5.03
N VAL A 241 -28.80 7.34 -3.93
CA VAL A 241 -27.79 7.01 -2.92
C VAL A 241 -28.04 5.61 -2.34
N ASP A 242 -29.29 5.27 -2.03
CA ASP A 242 -29.61 3.98 -1.43
C ASP A 242 -29.36 2.82 -2.39
N GLN A 243 -29.58 3.02 -3.69
CA GLN A 243 -29.30 2.02 -4.73
C GLN A 243 -27.79 1.75 -4.80
N TRP A 244 -26.96 2.78 -4.83
CA TRP A 244 -25.50 2.64 -4.79
C TRP A 244 -25.00 2.01 -3.48
N LYS A 245 -25.56 2.40 -2.32
CA LYS A 245 -25.21 1.78 -1.03
C LYS A 245 -25.54 0.29 -1.00
N ALA A 246 -26.65 -0.10 -1.59
CA ALA A 246 -27.05 -1.52 -1.70
C ALA A 246 -26.03 -2.29 -2.59
N ASP A 247 -25.59 -1.71 -3.70
CA ASP A 247 -24.56 -2.29 -4.57
C ASP A 247 -23.24 -2.49 -3.83
N PHE A 248 -22.72 -1.46 -3.18
CA PHE A 248 -21.49 -1.58 -2.34
C PHE A 248 -21.61 -2.71 -1.32
N LYS A 249 -22.72 -2.74 -0.56
CA LYS A 249 -22.95 -3.77 0.46
C LYS A 249 -23.02 -5.17 -0.14
N SER A 250 -23.61 -5.31 -1.31
CA SER A 250 -23.72 -6.59 -2.01
C SER A 250 -22.35 -7.14 -2.45
N ARG A 251 -21.43 -6.26 -2.87
CA ARG A 251 -20.07 -6.60 -3.31
C ARG A 251 -19.15 -6.91 -2.14
N ILE A 252 -19.37 -6.28 -1.00
CA ILE A 252 -18.59 -6.46 0.23
C ILE A 252 -19.02 -7.69 1.01
N GLY A 253 -20.35 -7.94 1.13
CA GLY A 253 -20.90 -8.98 2.02
C GLY A 253 -20.40 -8.81 3.45
N ASP A 254 -20.03 -9.89 4.12
CA ASP A 254 -19.55 -9.91 5.51
C ASP A 254 -18.05 -9.59 5.65
N CYS A 255 -17.42 -9.06 4.58
CA CYS A 255 -15.97 -8.90 4.51
C CYS A 255 -15.48 -7.48 4.84
N ALA A 256 -16.36 -6.60 5.35
CA ALA A 256 -16.06 -5.18 5.60
C ALA A 256 -14.81 -4.96 6.46
N SER A 257 -14.59 -5.77 7.49
CA SER A 257 -13.43 -5.64 8.39
C SER A 257 -12.06 -5.84 7.74
N ARG A 258 -12.04 -6.39 6.51
CA ARG A 258 -10.84 -6.61 5.70
C ARG A 258 -10.78 -5.74 4.46
N THR A 259 -11.88 -5.08 4.09
CA THR A 259 -12.04 -4.40 2.80
C THR A 259 -11.55 -2.96 2.85
N ILE A 260 -10.77 -2.61 1.85
CA ILE A 260 -10.37 -1.25 1.48
C ILE A 260 -11.01 -0.98 0.12
N LEU A 261 -11.82 0.07 0.01
CA LEU A 261 -12.28 0.61 -1.27
C LEU A 261 -11.10 1.40 -1.85
N ASP A 262 -10.17 0.69 -2.50
CA ASP A 262 -8.88 1.25 -2.89
C ASP A 262 -8.86 1.86 -4.29
N GLU A 263 -10.02 1.78 -4.97
CA GLU A 263 -10.25 2.55 -6.18
C GLU A 263 -11.74 2.93 -6.31
N PHE A 264 -12.02 4.22 -6.27
CA PHE A 264 -13.33 4.84 -6.50
C PHE A 264 -13.13 6.31 -6.82
N GLY A 265 -13.95 6.87 -7.67
CA GLY A 265 -13.79 8.26 -8.08
C GLY A 265 -14.96 8.78 -8.91
N ALA A 266 -14.99 10.08 -9.08
CA ALA A 266 -15.92 10.81 -9.94
C ALA A 266 -15.28 12.12 -10.42
N SER A 267 -15.93 12.85 -11.32
CA SER A 267 -15.39 14.07 -11.93
C SER A 267 -15.16 15.18 -10.91
N MET A 268 -13.92 15.60 -10.70
CA MET A 268 -13.57 16.68 -9.78
C MET A 268 -13.38 18.04 -10.48
N THR A 269 -13.39 18.09 -11.81
CA THR A 269 -13.15 19.33 -12.59
C THR A 269 -14.40 19.87 -13.27
N THR A 270 -15.57 19.26 -13.06
CA THR A 270 -16.84 19.62 -13.73
C THR A 270 -17.71 20.58 -12.92
N GLY A 271 -17.28 20.99 -11.71
CA GLY A 271 -18.01 21.92 -10.86
C GLY A 271 -19.21 21.31 -10.11
N LEU A 272 -19.32 19.99 -10.06
CA LEU A 272 -20.36 19.32 -9.27
C LEU A 272 -20.20 19.61 -7.78
N ASP A 273 -21.31 19.87 -7.09
CA ASP A 273 -21.36 19.98 -5.63
C ASP A 273 -21.75 18.63 -5.02
N TYR A 274 -20.74 17.88 -4.54
CA TYR A 274 -20.95 16.57 -3.92
C TYR A 274 -21.61 16.62 -2.54
N ASN A 275 -21.70 17.81 -1.91
CA ASN A 275 -22.46 18.04 -0.67
C ASN A 275 -23.91 18.47 -0.95
N GLY A 276 -24.21 18.84 -2.20
CA GLY A 276 -25.51 19.30 -2.63
C GLY A 276 -26.54 18.19 -2.81
N PRO A 277 -27.77 18.57 -3.22
CA PRO A 277 -28.82 17.62 -3.53
C PRO A 277 -28.42 16.76 -4.74
N VAL A 278 -28.76 15.48 -4.69
CA VAL A 278 -28.46 14.53 -5.78
C VAL A 278 -29.13 14.94 -7.11
N GLY A 279 -30.41 15.37 -7.06
CA GLY A 279 -31.17 15.65 -8.26
C GLY A 279 -31.19 14.44 -9.20
N THR A 280 -30.69 14.64 -10.43
CA THR A 280 -30.55 13.58 -11.45
C THR A 280 -29.07 13.20 -11.67
N SER A 281 -28.18 13.59 -10.79
CA SER A 281 -26.74 13.32 -10.95
C SER A 281 -26.38 11.95 -10.44
N ASN A 282 -25.93 11.08 -11.34
CA ASN A 282 -25.33 9.80 -11.02
C ASN A 282 -24.08 9.98 -10.14
N GLU A 283 -23.17 10.88 -10.51
CA GLU A 283 -21.89 11.05 -9.81
C GLU A 283 -22.06 11.58 -8.38
N ILE A 284 -23.03 12.51 -8.15
CA ILE A 284 -23.33 12.99 -6.79
C ILE A 284 -23.91 11.84 -5.95
N ALA A 285 -24.88 11.09 -6.48
CA ALA A 285 -25.46 9.94 -5.79
C ALA A 285 -24.38 8.90 -5.42
N TYR A 286 -23.51 8.62 -6.39
CA TYR A 286 -22.43 7.63 -6.24
C TYR A 286 -21.41 8.05 -5.17
N ILE A 287 -20.88 9.28 -5.21
CA ILE A 287 -19.89 9.74 -4.22
C ILE A 287 -20.49 9.85 -2.82
N GLN A 288 -21.75 10.29 -2.70
CA GLN A 288 -22.43 10.29 -1.41
C GLN A 288 -22.57 8.86 -0.87
N ALA A 289 -23.02 7.92 -1.70
CA ALA A 289 -23.17 6.52 -1.31
C ALA A 289 -21.84 5.86 -0.94
N ALA A 290 -20.78 6.09 -1.74
CA ALA A 290 -19.44 5.56 -1.46
C ALA A 290 -18.92 6.03 -0.11
N THR A 291 -18.95 7.35 0.12
CA THR A 291 -18.44 7.97 1.35
C THR A 291 -19.29 7.62 2.57
N ASP A 292 -20.60 7.50 2.43
CA ASP A 292 -21.49 7.00 3.49
C ASP A 292 -21.17 5.54 3.82
N THR A 293 -20.98 4.69 2.83
CA THR A 293 -20.67 3.26 3.02
C THR A 293 -19.32 3.06 3.69
N ILE A 294 -18.29 3.82 3.26
CA ILE A 294 -16.96 3.81 3.91
C ILE A 294 -17.11 4.13 5.40
N ARG A 295 -17.84 5.19 5.72
CA ARG A 295 -18.05 5.64 7.10
C ARG A 295 -18.88 4.66 7.92
N GLU A 296 -19.98 4.15 7.37
CA GLU A 296 -20.91 3.22 8.04
C GLU A 296 -20.25 1.88 8.36
N LEU A 297 -19.54 1.31 7.39
CA LEU A 297 -18.94 -0.02 7.52
C LEU A 297 -17.52 0.02 8.10
N GLY A 298 -16.94 1.21 8.27
CA GLY A 298 -15.55 1.39 8.74
C GLY A 298 -14.52 0.85 7.77
N LEU A 299 -14.75 1.01 6.47
CA LEU A 299 -13.82 0.60 5.42
C LEU A 299 -12.57 1.50 5.40
N GLY A 300 -11.47 0.97 4.88
CA GLY A 300 -10.41 1.82 4.33
C GLY A 300 -10.83 2.38 2.98
N SER A 301 -10.20 3.47 2.56
CA SER A 301 -10.46 4.00 1.21
C SER A 301 -9.26 4.71 0.61
N VAL A 302 -9.12 4.61 -0.72
CA VAL A 302 -8.06 5.23 -1.51
C VAL A 302 -8.67 5.79 -2.80
N TYR A 303 -8.90 7.10 -2.83
CA TYR A 303 -9.60 7.80 -3.91
C TYR A 303 -8.82 7.75 -5.23
N TRP A 304 -9.52 7.57 -6.35
CA TRP A 304 -8.95 7.53 -7.70
C TRP A 304 -9.36 8.73 -8.56
N PRO A 305 -8.36 9.45 -9.08
CA PRO A 305 -7.01 9.55 -8.54
C PRO A 305 -6.85 10.79 -7.65
N GLY A 306 -5.90 10.75 -6.73
CA GLY A 306 -5.47 11.94 -6.00
C GLY A 306 -4.72 12.91 -6.91
N LEU A 307 -3.83 12.35 -7.75
CA LEU A 307 -3.12 13.09 -8.79
C LEU A 307 -2.93 12.21 -10.03
N ARG A 308 -3.49 12.66 -11.14
CA ARG A 308 -3.25 12.16 -12.49
C ARG A 308 -3.38 13.33 -13.46
N ASN A 309 -2.29 13.65 -14.16
CA ASN A 309 -2.28 14.79 -15.09
C ASN A 309 -3.26 14.56 -16.24
N GLY A 310 -4.15 15.55 -16.47
CA GLY A 310 -5.13 15.53 -17.55
C GLY A 310 -6.40 14.73 -17.28
N ASP A 311 -6.55 14.15 -16.07
CA ASP A 311 -7.74 13.39 -15.69
C ASP A 311 -8.80 14.29 -15.02
N THR A 312 -10.05 14.21 -15.50
CA THR A 312 -11.18 14.93 -14.91
C THR A 312 -11.53 14.44 -13.49
N TYR A 313 -11.20 13.20 -13.15
CA TYR A 313 -11.41 12.61 -11.80
C TYR A 313 -10.32 13.02 -10.81
N SER A 314 -9.21 13.62 -11.29
CA SER A 314 -8.09 13.98 -10.40
C SER A 314 -8.54 14.94 -9.31
N LEU A 315 -8.37 14.53 -8.04
CA LEU A 315 -8.72 15.35 -6.88
C LEU A 315 -7.90 16.63 -6.82
N THR A 316 -6.67 16.58 -7.34
CA THR A 316 -5.75 17.70 -7.34
C THR A 316 -5.13 17.94 -8.71
N THR A 317 -4.66 19.17 -8.91
CA THR A 317 -3.81 19.59 -10.03
C THR A 317 -2.41 19.91 -9.50
N LEU A 318 -1.38 19.39 -10.19
CA LEU A 318 0.02 19.69 -9.90
C LEU A 318 0.38 21.10 -10.34
N GLN A 319 1.03 21.84 -9.45
CA GLN A 319 1.54 23.18 -9.68
C GLN A 319 3.06 23.22 -9.51
N GLY A 320 3.72 24.18 -10.17
CA GLY A 320 5.15 24.40 -10.01
C GLY A 320 6.01 23.64 -11.02
N THR A 321 7.31 23.70 -10.85
CA THR A 321 8.31 23.09 -11.74
C THR A 321 9.49 22.51 -10.97
N GLY A 322 10.22 21.61 -11.61
CA GLY A 322 11.37 20.96 -10.99
C GLY A 322 11.01 20.24 -9.71
N THR A 323 11.63 20.60 -8.60
CA THR A 323 11.36 20.07 -7.27
C THR A 323 10.48 20.99 -6.40
N ASN A 324 10.17 22.19 -6.90
CA ASN A 324 9.26 23.14 -6.24
C ASN A 324 7.83 22.88 -6.72
N LEU A 325 7.19 21.86 -6.15
CA LEU A 325 5.89 21.38 -6.52
C LEU A 325 4.88 21.58 -5.39
N SER A 326 3.63 21.81 -5.74
CA SER A 326 2.49 21.85 -4.82
C SER A 326 1.23 21.29 -5.50
N LEU A 327 0.20 21.02 -4.72
CA LEU A 327 -1.08 20.53 -5.19
C LEU A 327 -2.18 21.56 -4.93
N THR A 328 -3.07 21.72 -5.90
CA THR A 328 -4.31 22.52 -5.75
C THR A 328 -5.51 21.61 -5.84
N VAL A 329 -6.44 21.71 -4.89
CA VAL A 329 -7.70 20.93 -4.89
C VAL A 329 -8.59 21.37 -6.03
N ASN A 330 -9.09 20.44 -6.83
CA ASN A 330 -9.98 20.72 -7.96
C ASN A 330 -11.44 20.86 -7.54
N ASN A 331 -11.86 20.11 -6.51
CA ASN A 331 -13.23 20.14 -6.01
C ASN A 331 -13.26 20.05 -4.49
N GLN A 332 -13.62 21.16 -3.83
CA GLN A 332 -13.66 21.20 -2.36
C GLN A 332 -14.76 20.30 -1.80
N SER A 333 -15.95 20.27 -2.42
CA SER A 333 -17.04 19.41 -1.93
C SER A 333 -16.73 17.93 -2.06
N GLY A 334 -15.95 17.54 -3.08
CA GLY A 334 -15.42 16.19 -3.22
C GLY A 334 -14.44 15.84 -2.08
N LEU A 335 -13.52 16.76 -1.76
CA LEU A 335 -12.61 16.60 -0.63
C LEU A 335 -13.36 16.55 0.72
N ASP A 336 -14.37 17.38 0.90
CA ASP A 336 -15.22 17.38 2.12
C ASP A 336 -15.91 16.02 2.30
N ARG A 337 -16.36 15.38 1.20
CA ARG A 337 -16.93 14.02 1.25
C ARG A 337 -15.88 12.97 1.68
N LEU A 338 -14.63 13.13 1.26
CA LEU A 338 -13.54 12.25 1.73
C LEU A 338 -13.26 12.47 3.22
N HIS A 339 -13.21 13.73 3.69
CA HIS A 339 -13.05 14.04 5.11
C HIS A 339 -14.19 13.44 5.94
N TYR A 340 -15.43 13.56 5.45
CA TYR A 340 -16.58 12.92 6.10
C TYR A 340 -16.41 11.40 6.21
N ALA A 341 -15.98 10.72 5.13
CA ALA A 341 -15.71 9.28 5.14
C ALA A 341 -14.60 8.91 6.12
N TRP A 342 -13.56 9.72 6.20
CA TRP A 342 -12.39 9.50 7.06
C TRP A 342 -12.59 9.93 8.52
N LYS A 343 -13.75 10.48 8.86
CA LYS A 343 -14.06 10.98 10.20
C LYS A 343 -13.06 12.05 10.68
N GLN A 344 -12.77 12.98 9.80
CA GLN A 344 -11.90 14.14 10.04
C GLN A 344 -12.72 15.41 10.25
#